data_0ba82255dfcf41455b4af861064920fc
#
_entry.id   0ba82255dfcf41455b4af861064920fc
#
_cell.length_a   1.000
_cell.length_b   1.000
_cell.length_c   1.000
_cell.angle_alpha   90.00
_cell.angle_beta   90.00
_cell.angle_gamma   90.00
#
_symmetry.space_group_name_H-M   'P 1'
#
loop_
_entity.id
_entity.type
_entity.pdbx_description
1 polymer ?
#
loop_
_entity_poly.entity_id
_entity_poly.type
_entity_poly.pdbx_seq_one_letter_code
_entity_poly.pdbx_strand_id
1 'polypeptide(L)'
;MAAPSVPTGPWLTTRALNPQARLRLFCFPYAGGNAAIFRKWQDAFPPSTGVEICPVQLPGRGSRIHEPPFSELSPLVEAVAAALQPHFDRPFAFFGHSMGAVIAFETARRLRRTHQKEPTRLIVSGRRAPHMPSDEPPTYNLPDDEFVEELRRLNGTPRQVLEHPELMQLMLPLVRADFAVTQTYVHREEPPLSCPFTVFGGVEDTDARGENLSRWCDLTKGTCSVKIFEGGHFFINTSEARLLQVLKQELLRHELP
;
A
#
# COMPACT_ATOMS: atom_id res chain seq x y z
N MET A 1 -25.52 -21.14 12.21
CA MET A 1 -25.88 -20.27 11.07
C MET A 1 -24.67 -19.38 10.76
N ALA A 2 -24.16 -19.39 9.52
CA ALA A 2 -23.08 -18.49 9.13
C ALA A 2 -23.59 -17.05 9.16
N ALA A 3 -22.83 -16.13 9.75
CA ALA A 3 -23.16 -14.70 9.71
C ALA A 3 -23.25 -14.23 8.24
N PRO A 4 -24.20 -13.36 7.90
CA PRO A 4 -24.32 -12.82 6.54
C PRO A 4 -23.00 -12.16 6.15
N SER A 5 -22.50 -12.48 4.94
CA SER A 5 -21.31 -11.85 4.40
C SER A 5 -21.60 -10.37 4.11
N VAL A 6 -20.79 -9.47 4.65
CA VAL A 6 -20.87 -8.04 4.35
C VAL A 6 -20.42 -7.81 2.90
N PRO A 7 -21.23 -7.15 2.05
CA PRO A 7 -20.83 -6.81 0.68
C PRO A 7 -19.53 -5.98 0.70
N THR A 8 -18.58 -6.32 -0.14
CA THR A 8 -17.25 -5.69 -0.15
C THR A 8 -17.21 -4.30 -0.82
N GLY A 9 -18.27 -3.93 -1.53
CA GLY A 9 -18.29 -2.66 -2.27
C GLY A 9 -17.24 -2.60 -3.39
N PRO A 10 -17.09 -1.44 -4.05
CA PRO A 10 -16.13 -1.29 -5.15
C PRO A 10 -14.67 -1.17 -4.71
N TRP A 11 -14.42 -0.98 -3.40
CA TRP A 11 -13.09 -0.77 -2.86
C TRP A 11 -12.29 -2.05 -2.64
N LEU A 12 -12.94 -3.21 -2.56
CA LEU A 12 -12.28 -4.51 -2.45
C LEU A 12 -12.60 -5.37 -3.66
N THR A 13 -11.59 -6.05 -4.19
CA THR A 13 -11.78 -6.92 -5.36
C THR A 13 -12.28 -8.32 -5.01
N THR A 14 -12.30 -8.68 -3.75
CA THR A 14 -12.94 -9.90 -3.24
C THR A 14 -14.45 -9.75 -3.26
N ARG A 15 -15.16 -10.70 -3.88
CA ARG A 15 -16.65 -10.65 -3.97
C ARG A 15 -17.33 -10.85 -2.62
N ALA A 16 -16.76 -11.67 -1.78
CA ALA A 16 -17.24 -11.93 -0.42
C ALA A 16 -16.04 -12.23 0.48
N LEU A 17 -16.06 -11.64 1.67
CA LEU A 17 -15.03 -11.88 2.67
C LEU A 17 -15.25 -13.23 3.36
N ASN A 18 -14.14 -13.92 3.66
CA ASN A 18 -14.18 -15.19 4.37
C ASN A 18 -14.66 -14.99 5.83
N PRO A 19 -15.82 -15.53 6.22
CA PRO A 19 -16.33 -15.37 7.58
C PRO A 19 -15.49 -16.11 8.64
N GLN A 20 -14.59 -16.98 8.22
CA GLN A 20 -13.70 -17.74 9.12
C GLN A 20 -12.28 -17.17 9.16
N ALA A 21 -11.98 -16.10 8.40
CA ALA A 21 -10.68 -15.44 8.51
C ALA A 21 -10.50 -14.89 9.93
N ARG A 22 -9.32 -15.12 10.52
CA ARG A 22 -8.95 -14.58 11.83
C ARG A 22 -8.32 -13.21 11.72
N LEU A 23 -7.69 -12.91 10.58
CA LEU A 23 -7.00 -11.66 10.27
C LEU A 23 -7.30 -11.27 8.83
N ARG A 24 -7.58 -9.99 8.58
CA ARG A 24 -7.64 -9.41 7.23
C ARG A 24 -6.41 -8.57 6.96
N LEU A 25 -5.74 -8.82 5.85
CA LEU A 25 -4.64 -7.99 5.36
C LEU A 25 -5.13 -7.13 4.20
N PHE A 26 -5.37 -5.85 4.46
CA PHE A 26 -5.70 -4.88 3.40
C PHE A 26 -4.42 -4.43 2.70
N CYS A 27 -4.37 -4.61 1.37
CA CYS A 27 -3.18 -4.38 0.57
C CYS A 27 -3.37 -3.17 -0.35
N PHE A 28 -2.53 -2.14 -0.19
CA PHE A 28 -2.58 -0.89 -0.94
C PHE A 28 -1.50 -0.86 -2.02
N PRO A 29 -1.89 -0.62 -3.30
CA PRO A 29 -0.96 -0.63 -4.42
C PRO A 29 -0.06 0.61 -4.47
N TYR A 30 1.03 0.50 -5.23
CA TYR A 30 1.90 1.59 -5.62
C TYR A 30 1.25 2.49 -6.69
N ALA A 31 1.86 3.64 -7.00
CA ALA A 31 1.39 4.59 -8.02
C ALA A 31 1.25 3.90 -9.39
N GLY A 32 0.12 4.11 -10.07
CA GLY A 32 -0.23 3.43 -11.32
C GLY A 32 -0.66 1.96 -11.15
N GLY A 33 -0.42 1.35 -9.99
CA GLY A 33 -0.84 -0.02 -9.68
C GLY A 33 -2.33 -0.14 -9.37
N ASN A 34 -2.86 -1.36 -9.49
CA ASN A 34 -4.24 -1.69 -9.11
C ASN A 34 -4.27 -2.95 -8.22
N ALA A 35 -5.44 -3.30 -7.72
CA ALA A 35 -5.60 -4.46 -6.83
C ALA A 35 -5.12 -5.80 -7.41
N ALA A 36 -5.03 -5.92 -8.75
CA ALA A 36 -4.61 -7.17 -9.41
C ALA A 36 -3.14 -7.54 -9.14
N ILE A 37 -2.30 -6.60 -8.70
CA ILE A 37 -0.92 -6.89 -8.31
C ILE A 37 -0.84 -7.88 -7.14
N PHE A 38 -1.89 -7.94 -6.31
CA PHE A 38 -1.98 -8.83 -5.16
C PHE A 38 -2.79 -10.12 -5.44
N ARG A 39 -3.22 -10.35 -6.69
CA ARG A 39 -4.14 -11.46 -7.02
C ARG A 39 -3.59 -12.83 -6.65
N LYS A 40 -2.28 -13.05 -6.82
CA LYS A 40 -1.61 -14.32 -6.51
C LYS A 40 -1.28 -14.47 -5.02
N TRP A 41 -1.40 -13.41 -4.23
CA TRP A 41 -1.02 -13.45 -2.83
C TRP A 41 -1.90 -14.40 -2.02
N GLN A 42 -3.18 -14.54 -2.40
CA GLN A 42 -4.09 -15.48 -1.72
C GLN A 42 -3.58 -16.92 -1.80
N ASP A 43 -2.86 -17.31 -2.85
CA ASP A 43 -2.29 -18.65 -2.99
C ASP A 43 -1.23 -18.94 -1.90
N ALA A 44 -0.50 -17.92 -1.47
CA ALA A 44 0.47 -18.04 -0.38
C ALA A 44 -0.20 -18.05 1.01
N PHE A 45 -1.47 -17.63 1.11
CA PHE A 45 -2.25 -17.60 2.34
C PHE A 45 -3.50 -18.49 2.23
N PRO A 46 -3.35 -19.82 2.19
CA PRO A 46 -4.50 -20.74 2.16
C PRO A 46 -5.38 -20.56 3.40
N PRO A 47 -6.66 -20.96 3.36
CA PRO A 47 -7.62 -20.78 4.48
C PRO A 47 -7.11 -21.28 5.83
N SER A 48 -6.26 -22.30 5.84
CA SER A 48 -5.63 -22.84 7.06
C SER A 48 -4.75 -21.83 7.80
N THR A 49 -4.27 -20.77 7.12
CA THR A 49 -3.52 -19.70 7.78
C THR A 49 -4.40 -18.77 8.61
N GLY A 50 -5.70 -18.75 8.35
CA GLY A 50 -6.62 -17.79 8.95
C GLY A 50 -6.46 -16.35 8.44
N VAL A 51 -5.53 -16.09 7.50
CA VAL A 51 -5.29 -14.76 6.93
C VAL A 51 -6.02 -14.61 5.60
N GLU A 52 -6.79 -13.55 5.46
CA GLU A 52 -7.48 -13.17 4.23
C GLU A 52 -6.80 -11.97 3.58
N ILE A 53 -6.39 -12.11 2.33
CA ILE A 53 -5.83 -11.01 1.54
C ILE A 53 -6.97 -10.18 0.97
N CYS A 54 -6.97 -8.88 1.25
CA CYS A 54 -8.00 -7.92 0.85
C CYS A 54 -7.37 -6.82 -0.01
N PRO A 55 -7.19 -7.04 -1.33
CA PRO A 55 -6.62 -6.04 -2.22
C PRO A 55 -7.55 -4.82 -2.35
N VAL A 56 -7.01 -3.63 -2.10
CA VAL A 56 -7.74 -2.37 -2.19
C VAL A 56 -7.71 -1.84 -3.62
N GLN A 57 -8.88 -1.60 -4.20
CA GLN A 57 -9.06 -1.03 -5.54
C GLN A 57 -9.35 0.46 -5.42
N LEU A 58 -8.34 1.28 -5.72
CA LEU A 58 -8.48 2.74 -5.73
C LEU A 58 -9.26 3.21 -6.98
N PRO A 59 -9.91 4.39 -6.96
CA PRO A 59 -10.55 4.99 -8.13
C PRO A 59 -9.57 5.26 -9.28
N GLY A 60 -10.09 5.39 -10.49
CA GLY A 60 -9.32 5.70 -11.70
C GLY A 60 -8.62 4.49 -12.34
N ARG A 61 -8.81 3.26 -11.80
CA ARG A 61 -8.11 2.06 -12.28
C ARG A 61 -8.92 0.78 -12.15
N GLY A 62 -8.57 -0.24 -12.94
CA GLY A 62 -9.20 -1.56 -12.90
C GLY A 62 -10.71 -1.46 -13.07
N SER A 63 -11.49 -2.06 -12.17
CA SER A 63 -12.96 -2.01 -12.18
C SER A 63 -13.54 -0.60 -11.95
N ARG A 64 -12.70 0.37 -11.52
CA ARG A 64 -13.10 1.75 -11.23
C ARG A 64 -12.45 2.77 -12.18
N ILE A 65 -12.10 2.34 -13.39
CA ILE A 65 -11.40 3.16 -14.41
C ILE A 65 -12.14 4.44 -14.80
N HIS A 66 -13.47 4.44 -14.70
CA HIS A 66 -14.33 5.59 -15.04
C HIS A 66 -14.52 6.58 -13.89
N GLU A 67 -14.01 6.27 -12.71
CA GLU A 67 -14.05 7.18 -11.58
C GLU A 67 -12.81 8.09 -11.59
N PRO A 68 -12.94 9.39 -11.24
CA PRO A 68 -11.77 10.27 -11.17
C PRO A 68 -10.79 9.77 -10.09
N PRO A 69 -9.47 9.74 -10.38
CA PRO A 69 -8.47 9.44 -9.37
C PRO A 69 -8.36 10.59 -8.37
N PHE A 70 -7.93 10.29 -7.15
CA PHE A 70 -7.54 11.31 -6.19
C PHE A 70 -6.15 11.87 -6.53
N SER A 71 -5.97 13.17 -6.35
CA SER A 71 -4.67 13.86 -6.47
C SER A 71 -4.13 14.36 -5.12
N GLU A 72 -4.89 14.17 -4.04
CA GLU A 72 -4.52 14.56 -2.68
C GLU A 72 -4.68 13.39 -1.72
N LEU A 73 -3.73 13.25 -0.78
CA LEU A 73 -3.73 12.12 0.14
C LEU A 73 -4.85 12.20 1.17
N SER A 74 -5.17 13.39 1.72
CA SER A 74 -6.16 13.51 2.80
C SER A 74 -7.56 13.04 2.38
N PRO A 75 -8.15 13.52 1.28
CA PRO A 75 -9.45 13.02 0.82
C PRO A 75 -9.41 11.54 0.41
N LEU A 76 -8.29 11.05 -0.15
CA LEU A 76 -8.12 9.63 -0.44
C LEU A 76 -8.19 8.78 0.83
N VAL A 77 -7.46 9.16 1.88
CA VAL A 77 -7.44 8.46 3.16
C VAL A 77 -8.82 8.47 3.84
N GLU A 78 -9.54 9.58 3.75
CA GLU A 78 -10.91 9.66 4.26
C GLU A 78 -11.85 8.68 3.56
N ALA A 79 -11.79 8.65 2.23
CA ALA A 79 -12.59 7.73 1.44
C ALA A 79 -12.24 6.26 1.70
N VAL A 80 -10.94 5.94 1.81
CA VAL A 80 -10.45 4.61 2.17
C VAL A 80 -10.93 4.20 3.56
N ALA A 81 -10.75 5.05 4.57
CA ALA A 81 -11.16 4.74 5.94
C ALA A 81 -12.66 4.49 6.05
N ALA A 82 -13.47 5.33 5.40
CA ALA A 82 -14.92 5.15 5.37
C ALA A 82 -15.34 3.85 4.66
N ALA A 83 -14.72 3.54 3.53
CA ALA A 83 -15.03 2.35 2.74
C ALA A 83 -14.64 1.04 3.43
N LEU A 84 -13.53 1.05 4.18
CA LEU A 84 -13.04 -0.15 4.86
C LEU A 84 -13.63 -0.34 6.26
N GLN A 85 -14.24 0.69 6.84
CA GLN A 85 -14.80 0.66 8.19
C GLN A 85 -15.75 -0.54 8.45
N PRO A 86 -16.68 -0.91 7.55
CA PRO A 86 -17.55 -2.07 7.75
C PRO A 86 -16.81 -3.41 7.85
N HIS A 87 -15.53 -3.44 7.43
CA HIS A 87 -14.70 -4.64 7.35
C HIS A 87 -13.70 -4.76 8.52
N PHE A 88 -13.78 -3.89 9.52
CA PHE A 88 -12.99 -3.96 10.75
C PHE A 88 -13.76 -4.67 11.89
N ASP A 89 -14.60 -5.62 11.54
CA ASP A 89 -15.35 -6.51 12.45
C ASP A 89 -14.46 -7.55 13.14
N ARG A 90 -13.21 -7.68 12.70
CA ARG A 90 -12.17 -8.59 13.23
C ARG A 90 -10.79 -7.95 13.15
N PRO A 91 -9.75 -8.59 13.75
CA PRO A 91 -8.38 -8.12 13.63
C PRO A 91 -8.00 -7.88 12.16
N PHE A 92 -7.28 -6.78 11.91
CA PHE A 92 -6.84 -6.41 10.58
C PHE A 92 -5.41 -5.87 10.61
N ALA A 93 -4.71 -6.04 9.51
CA ALA A 93 -3.40 -5.48 9.26
C ALA A 93 -3.41 -4.71 7.92
N PHE A 94 -2.46 -3.81 7.76
CA PHE A 94 -2.25 -3.08 6.52
C PHE A 94 -0.92 -3.43 5.91
N PHE A 95 -0.91 -3.62 4.60
CA PHE A 95 0.28 -3.67 3.76
C PHE A 95 0.17 -2.58 2.71
N GLY A 96 1.23 -1.80 2.52
CA GLY A 96 1.30 -0.83 1.44
C GLY A 96 2.68 -0.78 0.81
N HIS A 97 2.76 -0.69 -0.52
CA HIS A 97 4.01 -0.52 -1.25
C HIS A 97 4.08 0.87 -1.88
N SER A 98 5.20 1.56 -1.70
CA SER A 98 5.45 2.91 -2.25
C SER A 98 4.34 3.90 -1.85
N MET A 99 3.54 4.42 -2.78
CA MET A 99 2.34 5.23 -2.49
C MET A 99 1.42 4.53 -1.49
N GLY A 100 1.20 3.23 -1.66
CA GLY A 100 0.37 2.43 -0.77
C GLY A 100 0.85 2.40 0.68
N ALA A 101 2.17 2.55 0.93
CA ALA A 101 2.71 2.62 2.29
C ALA A 101 2.25 3.89 3.01
N VAL A 102 2.22 5.02 2.32
CA VAL A 102 1.74 6.31 2.87
C VAL A 102 0.23 6.25 3.09
N ILE A 103 -0.52 5.69 2.13
CA ILE A 103 -1.98 5.50 2.27
C ILE A 103 -2.29 4.63 3.48
N ALA A 104 -1.61 3.49 3.64
CA ALA A 104 -1.79 2.56 4.75
C ALA A 104 -1.49 3.25 6.11
N PHE A 105 -0.39 3.97 6.20
CA PHE A 105 0.03 4.70 7.40
C PHE A 105 -0.98 5.78 7.79
N GLU A 106 -1.34 6.66 6.86
CA GLU A 106 -2.29 7.75 7.16
C GLU A 106 -3.70 7.22 7.41
N THR A 107 -4.10 6.11 6.78
CA THR A 107 -5.37 5.44 7.10
C THR A 107 -5.34 4.91 8.53
N ALA A 108 -4.25 4.28 8.99
CA ALA A 108 -4.12 3.83 10.37
C ALA A 108 -4.20 5.01 11.37
N ARG A 109 -3.53 6.13 11.08
CA ARG A 109 -3.62 7.37 11.88
C ARG A 109 -5.06 7.93 11.90
N ARG A 110 -5.73 7.95 10.75
CA ARG A 110 -7.13 8.40 10.65
C ARG A 110 -8.06 7.53 11.49
N LEU A 111 -7.91 6.20 11.41
CA LEU A 111 -8.73 5.27 12.21
C LEU A 111 -8.50 5.46 13.71
N ARG A 112 -7.27 5.66 14.15
CA ARG A 112 -6.97 5.99 15.55
C ARG A 112 -7.70 7.24 16.00
N ARG A 113 -7.66 8.33 15.19
CA ARG A 113 -8.32 9.61 15.53
C ARG A 113 -9.84 9.50 15.60
N THR A 114 -10.45 8.73 14.70
CA THR A 114 -11.92 8.74 14.53
C THR A 114 -12.63 7.57 15.17
N HIS A 115 -11.98 6.43 15.30
CA HIS A 115 -12.60 5.19 15.76
C HIS A 115 -11.86 4.55 16.95
N GLN A 116 -10.75 5.16 17.40
CA GLN A 116 -9.86 4.61 18.43
C GLN A 116 -9.40 3.17 18.08
N LYS A 117 -9.27 2.87 16.78
CA LYS A 117 -8.82 1.58 16.25
C LYS A 117 -7.50 1.75 15.52
N GLU A 118 -6.62 0.79 15.74
CA GLU A 118 -5.37 0.65 14.98
C GLU A 118 -5.31 -0.74 14.36
N PRO A 119 -4.59 -0.92 13.25
CA PRO A 119 -4.31 -2.26 12.74
C PRO A 119 -3.47 -3.05 13.75
N THR A 120 -3.58 -4.36 13.75
CA THR A 120 -2.73 -5.24 14.58
C THR A 120 -1.27 -5.20 14.13
N ARG A 121 -1.02 -4.81 12.89
CA ARG A 121 0.31 -4.60 12.30
C ARG A 121 0.21 -3.67 11.09
N LEU A 122 1.23 -2.83 10.94
CA LEU A 122 1.44 -2.04 9.71
C LEU A 122 2.70 -2.54 9.00
N ILE A 123 2.56 -2.94 7.74
CA ILE A 123 3.65 -3.34 6.88
C ILE A 123 3.83 -2.28 5.80
N VAL A 124 4.94 -1.55 5.85
CA VAL A 124 5.31 -0.52 4.88
C VAL A 124 6.44 -1.03 4.01
N SER A 125 6.37 -0.81 2.71
CA SER A 125 7.24 -1.44 1.73
C SER A 125 7.69 -0.43 0.67
N GLY A 126 8.99 -0.37 0.37
CA GLY A 126 9.53 0.47 -0.71
C GLY A 126 9.23 1.96 -0.55
N ARG A 127 9.32 2.48 0.66
CA ARG A 127 9.08 3.91 0.92
C ARG A 127 9.91 4.39 2.11
N ARG A 128 10.58 5.54 1.97
CA ARG A 128 11.19 6.23 3.11
C ARG A 128 10.14 6.65 4.13
N ALA A 129 10.55 6.83 5.37
CA ALA A 129 9.66 7.29 6.42
C ALA A 129 9.11 8.70 6.10
N PRO A 130 7.80 8.95 6.33
CA PRO A 130 7.13 10.15 5.84
C PRO A 130 7.58 11.46 6.49
N HIS A 131 8.23 11.41 7.64
CA HIS A 131 8.82 12.59 8.31
C HIS A 131 10.25 12.91 7.83
N MET A 132 10.82 12.05 6.99
CA MET A 132 12.12 12.33 6.37
C MET A 132 11.94 13.28 5.18
N PRO A 133 12.76 14.34 5.08
CA PRO A 133 12.68 15.28 3.98
C PRO A 133 12.94 14.59 2.63
N SER A 134 12.40 15.18 1.60
CA SER A 134 12.73 14.84 0.21
C SER A 134 13.42 16.04 -0.42
N ASP A 135 14.62 15.85 -0.90
CA ASP A 135 15.34 16.86 -1.68
C ASP A 135 15.01 16.78 -3.18
N GLU A 136 14.21 15.79 -3.59
CA GLU A 136 13.81 15.61 -4.98
C GLU A 136 12.67 16.58 -5.34
N PRO A 137 12.80 17.30 -6.45
CA PRO A 137 11.72 18.16 -6.93
C PRO A 137 10.50 17.34 -7.32
N PRO A 138 9.28 17.88 -7.18
CA PRO A 138 8.08 17.19 -7.61
C PRO A 138 8.07 17.00 -9.13
N THR A 139 7.68 15.83 -9.58
CA THR A 139 7.63 15.47 -11.01
C THR A 139 6.21 15.36 -11.55
N TYR A 140 5.19 15.33 -10.66
CA TYR A 140 3.78 15.22 -11.08
C TYR A 140 3.30 16.34 -12.00
N ASN A 141 3.94 17.50 -11.98
CA ASN A 141 3.58 18.69 -12.76
C ASN A 141 4.50 18.96 -13.99
N LEU A 142 5.42 18.03 -14.29
CA LEU A 142 6.25 18.10 -15.49
C LEU A 142 5.40 18.03 -16.77
N PRO A 143 5.86 18.59 -17.91
CA PRO A 143 5.29 18.28 -19.22
C PRO A 143 5.19 16.78 -19.47
N ASP A 144 4.26 16.35 -20.35
CA ASP A 144 3.97 14.92 -20.51
C ASP A 144 5.18 14.10 -20.99
N ASP A 145 5.96 14.64 -21.90
CA ASP A 145 7.19 14.02 -22.41
C ASP A 145 8.25 13.84 -21.31
N GLU A 146 8.49 14.88 -20.52
CA GLU A 146 9.42 14.81 -19.38
C GLU A 146 8.91 13.84 -18.29
N PHE A 147 7.60 13.83 -18.03
CA PHE A 147 7.01 12.91 -17.07
C PHE A 147 7.11 11.46 -17.53
N VAL A 148 6.94 11.19 -18.82
CA VAL A 148 7.15 9.84 -19.39
C VAL A 148 8.60 9.38 -19.25
N GLU A 149 9.58 10.28 -19.46
CA GLU A 149 10.99 9.95 -19.22
C GLU A 149 11.25 9.63 -17.74
N GLU A 150 10.62 10.35 -16.83
CA GLU A 150 10.69 10.06 -15.41
C GLU A 150 10.11 8.67 -15.08
N LEU A 151 8.97 8.31 -15.66
CA LEU A 151 8.39 6.97 -15.51
C LEU A 151 9.31 5.85 -16.06
N ARG A 152 10.07 6.14 -17.14
CA ARG A 152 11.09 5.22 -17.65
C ARG A 152 12.24 5.06 -16.66
N ARG A 153 12.73 6.17 -16.10
CA ARG A 153 13.80 6.17 -15.10
C ARG A 153 13.43 5.35 -13.86
N LEU A 154 12.21 5.50 -13.37
CA LEU A 154 11.69 4.78 -12.21
C LEU A 154 11.43 3.29 -12.47
N ASN A 155 11.38 2.87 -13.73
CA ASN A 155 11.23 1.47 -14.16
C ASN A 155 10.01 0.74 -13.55
N GLY A 156 8.95 1.49 -13.23
CA GLY A 156 7.71 0.97 -12.64
C GLY A 156 6.60 0.67 -13.63
N THR A 157 6.69 1.24 -14.82
CA THR A 157 5.73 1.04 -15.90
C THR A 157 6.32 0.07 -16.92
N PRO A 158 5.59 -1.00 -17.30
CA PRO A 158 6.08 -1.94 -18.31
C PRO A 158 6.48 -1.22 -19.61
N ARG A 159 7.62 -1.59 -20.18
CA ARG A 159 8.17 -0.98 -21.40
C ARG A 159 7.15 -0.99 -22.55
N GLN A 160 6.38 -2.05 -22.69
CA GLN A 160 5.31 -2.19 -23.69
C GLN A 160 4.23 -1.11 -23.56
N VAL A 161 3.95 -0.66 -22.33
CA VAL A 161 2.98 0.44 -22.06
C VAL A 161 3.63 1.77 -22.41
N LEU A 162 4.89 2.00 -21.99
CA LEU A 162 5.64 3.24 -22.29
C LEU A 162 5.86 3.48 -23.79
N GLU A 163 5.94 2.40 -24.58
CA GLU A 163 6.13 2.44 -26.03
C GLU A 163 4.80 2.53 -26.81
N HIS A 164 3.64 2.49 -26.11
CA HIS A 164 2.32 2.55 -26.74
C HIS A 164 1.64 3.90 -26.44
N PRO A 165 1.65 4.87 -27.38
CA PRO A 165 1.20 6.24 -27.14
C PRO A 165 -0.25 6.33 -26.63
N GLU A 166 -1.17 5.54 -27.19
CA GLU A 166 -2.58 5.55 -26.79
C GLU A 166 -2.78 5.06 -25.34
N LEU A 167 -2.05 4.00 -24.95
CA LEU A 167 -2.08 3.50 -23.56
C LEU A 167 -1.48 4.53 -22.60
N MET A 168 -0.39 5.18 -22.98
CA MET A 168 0.23 6.22 -22.19
C MET A 168 -0.72 7.41 -22.02
N GLN A 169 -1.36 7.88 -23.08
CA GLN A 169 -2.33 8.97 -23.00
C GLN A 169 -3.50 8.64 -22.06
N LEU A 170 -3.94 7.38 -22.03
CA LEU A 170 -4.99 6.93 -21.12
C LEU A 170 -4.51 6.85 -19.66
N MET A 171 -3.25 6.44 -19.44
CA MET A 171 -2.72 6.21 -18.10
C MET A 171 -2.11 7.45 -17.44
N LEU A 172 -1.60 8.40 -18.22
CA LEU A 172 -0.92 9.58 -17.71
C LEU A 172 -1.72 10.36 -16.66
N PRO A 173 -3.02 10.66 -16.87
CA PRO A 173 -3.81 11.39 -15.86
C PRO A 173 -3.86 10.66 -14.52
N LEU A 174 -4.01 9.32 -14.54
CA LEU A 174 -4.03 8.50 -13.33
C LEU A 174 -2.67 8.52 -12.62
N VAL A 175 -1.60 8.22 -13.36
CA VAL A 175 -0.26 8.11 -12.76
C VAL A 175 0.18 9.47 -12.21
N ARG A 176 -0.12 10.54 -12.93
CA ARG A 176 0.15 11.92 -12.49
C ARG A 176 -0.60 12.27 -11.19
N ALA A 177 -1.87 11.88 -11.08
CA ALA A 177 -2.64 12.05 -9.86
C ALA A 177 -2.03 11.28 -8.68
N ASP A 178 -1.61 10.04 -8.89
CA ASP A 178 -0.95 9.22 -7.87
C ASP A 178 0.39 9.83 -7.41
N PHE A 179 1.17 10.38 -8.34
CA PHE A 179 2.39 11.11 -8.00
C PHE A 179 2.08 12.37 -7.20
N ALA A 180 1.03 13.12 -7.57
CA ALA A 180 0.57 14.26 -6.79
C ALA A 180 0.21 13.85 -5.36
N VAL A 181 -0.54 12.76 -5.16
CA VAL A 181 -0.87 12.22 -3.82
C VAL A 181 0.38 12.05 -2.94
N THR A 182 1.48 11.58 -3.52
CA THR A 182 2.71 11.29 -2.74
C THR A 182 3.65 12.47 -2.63
N GLN A 183 3.73 13.30 -3.65
CA GLN A 183 4.72 14.39 -3.74
C GLN A 183 4.22 15.71 -3.12
N THR A 184 2.89 15.88 -3.01
CA THR A 184 2.30 17.02 -2.28
C THR A 184 2.01 16.70 -0.82
N TYR A 185 2.21 15.44 -0.40
CA TYR A 185 1.99 15.04 0.97
C TYR A 185 3.00 15.67 1.92
N VAL A 186 2.49 16.29 2.98
CA VAL A 186 3.29 16.85 4.07
C VAL A 186 2.96 16.09 5.35
N HIS A 187 3.96 15.45 5.93
CA HIS A 187 3.81 14.76 7.20
C HIS A 187 3.45 15.77 8.32
N ARG A 188 2.42 15.45 9.09
CA ARG A 188 2.06 16.20 10.30
C ARG A 188 2.48 15.38 11.51
N GLU A 189 3.13 16.01 12.45
CA GLU A 189 3.51 15.36 13.71
C GLU A 189 2.27 14.94 14.49
N GLU A 190 2.28 13.70 14.94
CA GLU A 190 1.30 13.10 15.84
C GLU A 190 2.01 12.07 16.72
N PRO A 191 1.43 11.70 17.87
CA PRO A 191 1.96 10.59 18.66
C PRO A 191 2.13 9.34 17.81
N PRO A 192 3.23 8.59 17.97
CA PRO A 192 3.45 7.33 17.25
C PRO A 192 2.29 6.36 17.42
N LEU A 193 2.03 5.51 16.42
CA LEU A 193 1.04 4.43 16.49
C LEU A 193 1.47 3.40 17.55
N SER A 194 0.51 2.63 18.07
CA SER A 194 0.81 1.60 19.08
C SER A 194 1.09 0.24 18.43
N CYS A 195 0.63 0.02 17.19
CA CYS A 195 0.78 -1.25 16.51
C CYS A 195 2.23 -1.50 16.07
N PRO A 196 2.68 -2.77 16.03
CA PRO A 196 3.98 -3.15 15.48
C PRO A 196 4.13 -2.76 14.01
N PHE A 197 5.35 -2.35 13.62
CA PHE A 197 5.71 -2.08 12.23
C PHE A 197 6.65 -3.14 11.68
N THR A 198 6.45 -3.47 10.41
CA THR A 198 7.42 -4.21 9.60
C THR A 198 7.73 -3.39 8.36
N VAL A 199 8.98 -3.11 8.12
CA VAL A 199 9.46 -2.25 7.05
C VAL A 199 10.19 -3.09 6.02
N PHE A 200 9.76 -3.06 4.77
CA PHE A 200 10.34 -3.79 3.65
C PHE A 200 11.07 -2.83 2.70
N GLY A 201 12.28 -3.18 2.29
CA GLY A 201 13.07 -2.43 1.32
C GLY A 201 13.79 -3.33 0.34
N GLY A 202 14.14 -2.76 -0.82
CA GLY A 202 15.01 -3.39 -1.81
C GLY A 202 16.46 -2.96 -1.61
N VAL A 203 17.42 -3.87 -1.79
CA VAL A 203 18.85 -3.55 -1.63
C VAL A 203 19.34 -2.52 -2.65
N GLU A 204 18.72 -2.49 -3.83
CA GLU A 204 19.04 -1.58 -4.92
C GLU A 204 18.06 -0.39 -5.03
N ASP A 205 17.08 -0.29 -4.09
CA ASP A 205 16.14 0.84 -4.05
C ASP A 205 16.87 2.08 -3.53
N THR A 206 17.06 3.06 -4.40
CA THR A 206 17.81 4.29 -4.07
C THR A 206 17.03 5.23 -3.15
N ASP A 207 15.70 5.21 -3.23
CA ASP A 207 14.82 6.13 -2.51
C ASP A 207 14.46 5.61 -1.11
N ALA A 208 14.38 4.29 -0.97
CA ALA A 208 13.93 3.61 0.24
C ALA A 208 14.98 2.62 0.74
N ARG A 209 16.14 3.11 1.20
CA ARG A 209 17.26 2.29 1.70
C ARG A 209 17.82 2.83 3.02
N GLY A 210 18.56 1.94 3.72
CA GLY A 210 19.37 2.30 4.87
C GLY A 210 18.59 3.02 5.96
N GLU A 211 19.08 4.18 6.38
CA GLU A 211 18.48 4.99 7.44
C GLU A 211 17.04 5.44 7.09
N ASN A 212 16.78 5.78 5.83
CA ASN A 212 15.45 6.20 5.37
C ASN A 212 14.34 5.17 5.67
N LEU A 213 14.69 3.88 5.68
CA LEU A 213 13.78 2.82 6.06
C LEU A 213 13.68 2.67 7.58
N SER A 214 14.80 2.69 8.30
CA SER A 214 14.82 2.49 9.75
C SER A 214 14.08 3.59 10.51
N ARG A 215 14.00 4.80 9.95
CA ARG A 215 13.26 5.92 10.52
C ARG A 215 11.73 5.68 10.62
N TRP A 216 11.18 4.70 9.91
CA TRP A 216 9.80 4.27 10.17
C TRP A 216 9.58 3.82 11.61
N CYS A 217 10.62 3.32 12.27
CA CYS A 217 10.55 2.87 13.66
C CYS A 217 10.25 4.00 14.66
N ASP A 218 10.52 5.24 14.32
CA ASP A 218 10.19 6.40 15.14
C ASP A 218 8.68 6.67 15.21
N LEU A 219 7.91 6.10 14.27
CA LEU A 219 6.48 6.33 14.11
C LEU A 219 5.61 5.27 14.80
N THR A 220 6.22 4.36 15.55
CA THR A 220 5.52 3.38 16.36
C THR A 220 6.09 3.27 17.78
N LYS A 221 5.21 2.96 18.75
CA LYS A 221 5.57 2.53 20.11
C LYS A 221 5.68 1.00 20.21
N GLY A 222 5.17 0.29 19.20
CA GLY A 222 5.26 -1.16 19.11
C GLY A 222 6.65 -1.62 18.65
N THR A 223 6.82 -2.92 18.47
CA THR A 223 8.04 -3.46 17.87
C THR A 223 8.19 -3.02 16.43
N CYS A 224 9.41 -2.77 15.99
CA CYS A 224 9.71 -2.43 14.62
C CYS A 224 10.82 -3.33 14.07
N SER A 225 10.65 -3.81 12.85
CA SER A 225 11.68 -4.62 12.18
C SER A 225 11.83 -4.22 10.72
N VAL A 226 13.08 -4.16 10.24
CA VAL A 226 13.40 -3.88 8.84
C VAL A 226 13.84 -5.17 8.16
N LYS A 227 13.33 -5.43 6.96
CA LYS A 227 13.66 -6.60 6.13
C LYS A 227 14.07 -6.12 4.74
N ILE A 228 15.20 -6.57 4.27
CA ILE A 228 15.75 -6.19 2.97
C ILE A 228 15.63 -7.38 2.01
N PHE A 229 15.22 -7.08 0.78
CA PHE A 229 15.04 -8.02 -0.32
C PHE A 229 15.97 -7.69 -1.48
N GLU A 230 16.31 -8.69 -2.28
CA GLU A 230 17.02 -8.50 -3.54
C GLU A 230 16.16 -7.68 -4.52
N GLY A 231 16.81 -6.80 -5.28
CA GLY A 231 16.19 -5.96 -6.30
C GLY A 231 16.00 -4.50 -5.89
N GLY A 232 15.53 -3.70 -6.86
CA GLY A 232 15.27 -2.26 -6.70
C GLY A 232 13.87 -1.99 -6.13
N HIS A 233 13.30 -0.82 -6.47
CA HIS A 233 12.02 -0.35 -5.94
C HIS A 233 10.88 -1.38 -6.10
N PHE A 234 10.86 -2.13 -7.20
CA PHE A 234 9.81 -3.13 -7.49
C PHE A 234 10.18 -4.55 -7.05
N PHE A 235 10.97 -4.70 -5.98
CA PHE A 235 11.25 -6.00 -5.35
C PHE A 235 9.97 -6.77 -4.97
N ILE A 236 8.86 -6.08 -4.77
CA ILE A 236 7.54 -6.69 -4.57
C ILE A 236 7.17 -7.67 -5.68
N ASN A 237 7.64 -7.45 -6.91
CA ASN A 237 7.43 -8.32 -8.06
C ASN A 237 8.61 -9.28 -8.27
N THR A 238 9.86 -8.78 -8.18
CA THR A 238 11.06 -9.57 -8.49
C THR A 238 11.44 -10.54 -7.38
N SER A 239 11.09 -10.24 -6.13
CA SER A 239 11.33 -11.06 -4.95
C SER A 239 10.03 -11.54 -4.28
N GLU A 240 8.92 -11.63 -5.04
CA GLU A 240 7.57 -11.90 -4.53
C GLU A 240 7.51 -13.15 -3.62
N ALA A 241 8.07 -14.27 -4.05
CA ALA A 241 8.03 -15.51 -3.28
C ALA A 241 8.68 -15.37 -1.90
N ARG A 242 9.84 -14.71 -1.83
CA ARG A 242 10.55 -14.45 -0.58
C ARG A 242 9.80 -13.45 0.29
N LEU A 243 9.26 -12.39 -0.33
CA LEU A 243 8.45 -11.39 0.36
C LEU A 243 7.23 -12.02 1.02
N LEU A 244 6.49 -12.86 0.30
CA LEU A 244 5.30 -13.54 0.83
C LEU A 244 5.65 -14.51 1.96
N GLN A 245 6.79 -15.20 1.88
CA GLN A 245 7.27 -16.04 2.97
C GLN A 245 7.52 -15.22 4.25
N VAL A 246 8.22 -14.09 4.13
CA VAL A 246 8.52 -13.20 5.27
C VAL A 246 7.24 -12.56 5.79
N LEU A 247 6.37 -12.06 4.90
CA LEU A 247 5.08 -11.48 5.26
C LEU A 247 4.22 -12.45 6.07
N LYS A 248 4.16 -13.71 5.63
CA LYS A 248 3.45 -14.77 6.35
C LYS A 248 4.02 -14.99 7.75
N GLN A 249 5.33 -15.04 7.89
CA GLN A 249 5.98 -15.17 9.20
C GLN A 249 5.65 -14.00 10.12
N GLU A 250 5.70 -12.77 9.60
CA GLU A 250 5.41 -11.56 10.39
C GLU A 250 3.94 -11.49 10.84
N LEU A 251 3.00 -11.93 10.00
CA LEU A 251 1.57 -11.94 10.35
C LEU A 251 1.20 -13.04 11.35
N LEU A 252 1.87 -14.20 11.30
CA LEU A 252 1.55 -15.34 12.16
C LEU A 252 2.34 -15.35 13.48
N ARG A 253 3.40 -14.56 13.63
CA ARG A 253 4.23 -14.51 14.85
C ARG A 253 3.49 -14.12 16.13
N HIS A 254 2.36 -13.46 16.04
CA HIS A 254 1.59 -12.98 17.20
C HIS A 254 0.33 -13.79 17.48
N GLU A 255 0.12 -14.92 16.79
CA GLU A 255 -1.00 -15.82 17.05
C GLU A 255 -0.65 -16.99 17.99
N LEU A 256 0.61 -17.08 18.45
CA LEU A 256 0.98 -18.05 19.46
C LEU A 256 0.92 -17.35 20.83
N PRO A 257 0.01 -17.79 21.72
CA PRO A 257 -0.01 -17.38 23.11
C PRO A 257 1.27 -17.83 23.83
#